data_8504fe25fdca8d91c3e40ebd5d10a9ed
#
_entry.id   8504fe25fdca8d91c3e40ebd5d10a9ed
#
_cell.length_a   1.000
_cell.length_b   1.000
_cell.length_c   1.000
_cell.angle_alpha   90.00
_cell.angle_beta   90.00
_cell.angle_gamma   90.00
#
_symmetry.space_group_name_H-M   'P 1'
#
loop_
_entity.id
_entity.type
_entity.pdbx_description
1 polymer ?
#
loop_
_entity_poly.entity_id
_entity_poly.type
_entity_poly.pdbx_seq_one_letter_code
_entity_poly.pdbx_strand_id
1 'polypeptide(L)'
;MKKIIDDSDKYKNEVYFLENVTVEENVVIYNNVRISDSVLERDCVIGEDSVLNNCQIGNYCKLNRNTMLGNTKIGDYTYAGMRLTAFHSLIGKFCSISWNVTIGGANHDYNKLTTHAMLYNKQFGMTDTPLYDRFNNSCVIGNDVWIGAGAQVLRGTNIGDGAVIAAGAVVTRDVEPYSIMAGVPAKKIGQRFNNTIIDKLEEIKWWDFDSAIIKENITLFNEVPDEYLIKKLIEIKELNCR
;
A
#
# COMPACT_ATOMS: atom_id res chain seq x y z
N MET A 1 9.17 -22.58 4.54
CA MET A 1 10.10 -23.06 3.47
C MET A 1 9.94 -22.11 2.31
N LYS A 2 10.96 -21.32 1.97
CA LYS A 2 10.93 -20.42 0.79
C LYS A 2 10.86 -21.26 -0.48
N LYS A 3 9.79 -21.11 -1.26
CA LYS A 3 9.71 -21.70 -2.59
C LYS A 3 10.00 -20.59 -3.61
N ILE A 4 11.14 -20.70 -4.28
CA ILE A 4 11.46 -19.85 -5.43
C ILE A 4 10.85 -20.54 -6.65
N ILE A 5 9.96 -19.86 -7.35
CA ILE A 5 9.39 -20.33 -8.60
C ILE A 5 10.12 -19.57 -9.70
N ASP A 6 11.01 -20.27 -10.41
CA ASP A 6 11.75 -19.74 -11.56
C ASP A 6 11.06 -20.08 -12.90
N ASP A 7 11.62 -19.60 -13.99
CA ASP A 7 11.09 -19.81 -15.35
C ASP A 7 10.98 -21.31 -15.76
N SER A 8 11.66 -22.22 -15.07
CA SER A 8 11.59 -23.65 -15.34
C SER A 8 10.32 -24.29 -14.77
N ASP A 9 9.75 -23.67 -13.74
CA ASP A 9 8.51 -24.06 -13.08
C ASP A 9 7.30 -23.26 -13.62
N LYS A 10 7.11 -23.21 -14.93
CA LYS A 10 5.88 -22.66 -15.52
C LYS A 10 4.70 -23.52 -15.10
N TYR A 11 4.15 -23.23 -13.94
CA TYR A 11 2.86 -23.75 -13.53
C TYR A 11 1.79 -23.18 -14.46
N LYS A 12 1.61 -23.80 -15.62
CA LYS A 12 0.38 -23.70 -16.39
C LYS A 12 -0.71 -24.50 -15.68
N ASN A 13 -1.04 -24.07 -14.49
CA ASN A 13 -2.33 -24.40 -13.95
C ASN A 13 -3.33 -23.42 -14.59
N GLU A 14 -4.49 -23.89 -14.99
CA GLU A 14 -5.60 -23.04 -15.50
C GLU A 14 -6.02 -21.97 -14.47
N VAL A 15 -5.44 -22.00 -13.27
CA VAL A 15 -5.84 -21.25 -12.09
C VAL A 15 -5.01 -20.00 -11.85
N TYR A 16 -3.69 -20.00 -12.10
CA TYR A 16 -2.83 -18.80 -11.95
C TYR A 16 -1.54 -18.92 -12.76
N PHE A 17 -0.89 -17.77 -13.03
CA PHE A 17 0.40 -17.66 -13.71
C PHE A 17 1.42 -16.99 -12.79
N LEU A 18 2.54 -17.67 -12.54
CA LEU A 18 3.65 -17.16 -11.72
C LEU A 18 4.95 -17.23 -12.51
N GLU A 19 5.72 -16.13 -12.53
CA GLU A 19 6.99 -16.02 -13.22
C GLU A 19 7.99 -15.28 -12.33
N ASN A 20 9.13 -15.91 -11.98
CA ASN A 20 10.15 -15.35 -11.10
C ASN A 20 9.55 -14.82 -9.76
N VAL A 21 8.81 -15.68 -9.05
CA VAL A 21 8.09 -15.31 -7.82
C VAL A 21 8.62 -16.09 -6.63
N THR A 22 8.96 -15.39 -5.56
CA THR A 22 9.22 -16.00 -4.26
C THR A 22 7.93 -16.03 -3.45
N VAL A 23 7.53 -17.20 -2.97
CA VAL A 23 6.32 -17.39 -2.16
C VAL A 23 6.71 -18.05 -0.84
N GLU A 24 6.36 -17.43 0.29
CA GLU A 24 6.59 -17.98 1.62
C GLU A 24 5.44 -18.88 2.09
N GLU A 25 5.44 -19.24 3.37
CA GLU A 25 4.49 -20.19 3.96
C GLU A 25 3.07 -19.64 4.00
N ASN A 26 2.08 -20.51 3.85
CA ASN A 26 0.65 -20.24 4.00
C ASN A 26 0.08 -19.16 3.07
N VAL A 27 0.75 -18.86 1.97
CA VAL A 27 0.23 -17.90 0.99
C VAL A 27 -0.91 -18.54 0.20
N VAL A 28 -2.03 -17.84 0.08
CA VAL A 28 -3.22 -18.27 -0.68
C VAL A 28 -3.35 -17.42 -1.94
N ILE A 29 -3.29 -18.03 -3.10
CA ILE A 29 -3.46 -17.39 -4.41
C ILE A 29 -4.71 -17.96 -5.08
N TYR A 30 -5.66 -17.08 -5.40
CA TYR A 30 -6.92 -17.46 -6.04
C TYR A 30 -6.80 -17.57 -7.57
N ASN A 31 -7.92 -17.86 -8.25
CA ASN A 31 -7.96 -18.13 -9.68
C ASN A 31 -7.61 -16.90 -10.54
N ASN A 32 -7.06 -17.13 -11.74
CA ASN A 32 -6.72 -16.12 -12.76
C ASN A 32 -5.70 -15.05 -12.27
N VAL A 33 -4.99 -15.30 -11.19
CA VAL A 33 -3.95 -14.39 -10.70
C VAL A 33 -2.70 -14.50 -11.57
N ARG A 34 -2.10 -13.34 -11.90
CA ARG A 34 -0.83 -13.23 -12.62
C ARG A 34 0.17 -12.48 -11.77
N ILE A 35 1.29 -13.11 -11.46
CA ILE A 35 2.35 -12.49 -10.65
C ILE A 35 3.68 -12.71 -11.36
N SER A 36 4.47 -11.64 -11.50
CA SER A 36 5.83 -11.70 -12.02
C SER A 36 6.78 -10.86 -11.18
N ASP A 37 8.07 -11.31 -11.11
CA ASP A 37 9.17 -10.59 -10.47
C ASP A 37 8.85 -10.12 -9.04
N SER A 38 8.18 -10.94 -8.26
CA SER A 38 7.57 -10.50 -7.00
C SER A 38 7.88 -11.42 -5.84
N VAL A 39 7.78 -10.86 -4.62
CA VAL A 39 7.92 -11.58 -3.36
C VAL A 39 6.61 -11.49 -2.59
N LEU A 40 6.09 -12.64 -2.18
CA LEU A 40 4.95 -12.77 -1.28
C LEU A 40 5.44 -13.37 0.04
N GLU A 41 5.39 -12.58 1.09
CA GLU A 41 5.74 -13.04 2.43
C GLU A 41 4.61 -13.92 3.00
N ARG A 42 4.84 -14.54 4.17
CA ARG A 42 3.95 -15.53 4.76
C ARG A 42 2.53 -15.02 5.02
N ASP A 43 1.58 -15.96 5.01
CA ASP A 43 0.19 -15.74 5.39
C ASP A 43 -0.57 -14.68 4.54
N CYS A 44 -0.06 -14.37 3.33
CA CYS A 44 -0.73 -13.47 2.40
C CYS A 44 -1.89 -14.12 1.68
N VAL A 45 -2.84 -13.31 1.25
CA VAL A 45 -3.95 -13.71 0.38
C VAL A 45 -4.02 -12.80 -0.84
N ILE A 46 -4.01 -13.39 -2.04
CA ILE A 46 -4.16 -12.68 -3.32
C ILE A 46 -5.44 -13.16 -3.99
N GLY A 47 -6.43 -12.26 -4.07
CA GLY A 47 -7.75 -12.53 -4.62
C GLY A 47 -7.77 -12.69 -6.15
N GLU A 48 -8.88 -13.24 -6.67
CA GLU A 48 -9.05 -13.58 -8.08
C GLU A 48 -8.78 -12.40 -9.02
N ASP A 49 -8.38 -12.73 -10.25
CA ASP A 49 -8.18 -11.77 -11.36
C ASP A 49 -7.17 -10.65 -11.05
N SER A 50 -6.29 -10.85 -10.06
CA SER A 50 -5.28 -9.87 -9.68
C SER A 50 -4.03 -9.99 -10.53
N VAL A 51 -3.35 -8.86 -10.73
CA VAL A 51 -2.10 -8.75 -11.49
C VAL A 51 -1.07 -8.01 -10.67
N LEU A 52 0.05 -8.66 -10.36
CA LEU A 52 1.18 -8.10 -9.62
C LEU A 52 2.46 -8.21 -10.46
N ASN A 53 3.17 -7.10 -10.64
CA ASN A 53 4.44 -7.08 -11.36
C ASN A 53 5.47 -6.26 -10.59
N ASN A 54 6.63 -6.87 -10.31
CA ASN A 54 7.72 -6.28 -9.53
C ASN A 54 7.22 -5.72 -8.19
N CYS A 55 6.61 -6.59 -7.37
CA CYS A 55 5.99 -6.23 -6.10
C CYS A 55 6.62 -6.98 -4.92
N GLN A 56 6.56 -6.35 -3.75
CA GLN A 56 6.89 -6.98 -2.48
C GLN A 56 5.68 -6.85 -1.55
N ILE A 57 5.10 -7.97 -1.15
CA ILE A 57 3.91 -8.02 -0.30
C ILE A 57 4.32 -8.59 1.05
N GLY A 58 4.18 -7.80 2.09
CA GLY A 58 4.55 -8.12 3.46
C GLY A 58 3.66 -9.19 4.09
N ASN A 59 4.02 -9.61 5.30
CA ASN A 59 3.33 -10.68 6.02
C ASN A 59 1.86 -10.34 6.32
N TYR A 60 0.98 -11.35 6.31
CA TYR A 60 -0.44 -11.23 6.68
C TYR A 60 -1.24 -10.24 5.83
N CYS A 61 -0.74 -9.83 4.66
CA CYS A 61 -1.48 -8.95 3.75
C CYS A 61 -2.69 -9.67 3.13
N LYS A 62 -3.78 -8.94 2.96
CA LYS A 62 -5.00 -9.45 2.32
C LYS A 62 -5.39 -8.53 1.16
N LEU A 63 -5.07 -8.94 -0.06
CA LEU A 63 -5.43 -8.21 -1.28
C LEU A 63 -6.63 -8.89 -1.93
N ASN A 64 -7.75 -8.19 -2.02
CA ASN A 64 -8.96 -8.73 -2.60
C ASN A 64 -8.89 -8.75 -4.14
N ARG A 65 -9.90 -9.33 -4.78
CA ARG A 65 -9.95 -9.57 -6.23
C ARG A 65 -9.79 -8.30 -7.08
N ASN A 66 -9.28 -8.51 -8.31
CA ASN A 66 -9.05 -7.46 -9.30
C ASN A 66 -8.04 -6.39 -8.82
N THR A 67 -7.11 -6.77 -7.96
CA THR A 67 -6.00 -5.91 -7.53
C THR A 67 -4.97 -5.82 -8.64
N MET A 68 -4.53 -4.61 -8.98
CA MET A 68 -3.50 -4.34 -9.98
C MET A 68 -2.34 -3.56 -9.37
N LEU A 69 -1.19 -4.19 -9.25
CA LEU A 69 0.01 -3.58 -8.66
C LEU A 69 1.19 -3.64 -9.64
N GLY A 70 1.94 -2.54 -9.71
CA GLY A 70 3.20 -2.49 -10.46
C GLY A 70 4.27 -1.70 -9.71
N ASN A 71 5.48 -2.28 -9.56
CA ASN A 71 6.60 -1.66 -8.84
C ASN A 71 6.18 -1.13 -7.45
N THR A 72 5.46 -1.93 -6.69
CA THR A 72 4.81 -1.51 -5.44
C THR A 72 5.21 -2.41 -4.28
N LYS A 73 5.48 -1.79 -3.13
CA LYS A 73 5.72 -2.50 -1.86
C LYS A 73 4.56 -2.25 -0.91
N ILE A 74 4.11 -3.29 -0.22
CA ILE A 74 3.06 -3.23 0.80
C ILE A 74 3.60 -3.84 2.08
N GLY A 75 3.52 -3.10 3.18
CA GLY A 75 3.96 -3.53 4.51
C GLY A 75 2.97 -4.49 5.16
N ASP A 76 3.46 -5.14 6.22
CA ASP A 76 2.74 -6.19 6.96
C ASP A 76 1.34 -5.76 7.42
N TYR A 77 0.43 -6.74 7.52
CA TYR A 77 -0.93 -6.55 8.04
C TYR A 77 -1.80 -5.55 7.27
N THR A 78 -1.34 -5.07 6.11
CA THR A 78 -2.16 -4.18 5.26
C THR A 78 -3.19 -4.99 4.48
N TYR A 79 -4.43 -4.50 4.45
CA TYR A 79 -5.46 -5.11 3.63
C TYR A 79 -6.07 -4.13 2.63
N ALA A 80 -6.49 -4.66 1.50
CA ALA A 80 -7.18 -3.91 0.46
C ALA A 80 -8.45 -4.60 0.01
N GLY A 81 -9.49 -3.82 -0.18
CA GLY A 81 -10.73 -4.23 -0.82
C GLY A 81 -10.54 -4.46 -2.32
N MET A 82 -11.65 -4.78 -3.00
CA MET A 82 -11.63 -5.06 -4.45
C MET A 82 -11.15 -3.87 -5.27
N ARG A 83 -10.41 -4.16 -6.37
CA ARG A 83 -9.96 -3.19 -7.36
C ARG A 83 -9.04 -2.11 -6.80
N LEU A 84 -8.13 -2.49 -5.90
CA LEU A 84 -6.97 -1.64 -5.62
C LEU A 84 -6.11 -1.57 -6.88
N THR A 85 -5.77 -0.35 -7.31
CA THR A 85 -4.78 -0.10 -8.35
C THR A 85 -3.66 0.75 -7.77
N ALA A 86 -2.42 0.23 -7.74
CA ALA A 86 -1.28 0.99 -7.22
C ALA A 86 -0.03 0.77 -8.10
N PHE A 87 0.62 1.87 -8.46
CA PHE A 87 1.83 1.84 -9.27
C PHE A 87 2.94 2.70 -8.65
N HIS A 88 4.19 2.13 -8.61
CA HIS A 88 5.36 2.80 -8.07
C HIS A 88 5.06 3.43 -6.69
N SER A 89 4.58 2.61 -5.78
CA SER A 89 4.10 3.06 -4.47
C SER A 89 4.73 2.27 -3.34
N LEU A 90 4.98 2.96 -2.23
CA LEU A 90 5.36 2.35 -0.96
C LEU A 90 4.16 2.52 -0.01
N ILE A 91 3.59 1.42 0.43
CA ILE A 91 2.43 1.40 1.33
C ILE A 91 2.89 0.76 2.64
N GLY A 92 2.67 1.45 3.74
CA GLY A 92 3.11 1.01 5.06
C GLY A 92 2.34 -0.18 5.62
N LYS A 93 2.56 -0.44 6.90
CA LYS A 93 1.96 -1.53 7.67
C LYS A 93 0.57 -1.13 8.19
N PHE A 94 -0.28 -2.12 8.45
CA PHE A 94 -1.61 -1.96 9.09
C PHE A 94 -2.57 -1.01 8.35
N CYS A 95 -2.34 -0.74 7.07
CA CYS A 95 -3.23 0.11 6.29
C CYS A 95 -4.57 -0.58 5.98
N SER A 96 -5.63 0.20 6.05
CA SER A 96 -7.00 -0.21 5.71
C SER A 96 -7.41 0.47 4.40
N ILE A 97 -7.33 -0.23 3.28
CA ILE A 97 -7.63 0.32 1.96
C ILE A 97 -8.97 -0.25 1.47
N SER A 98 -9.91 0.61 1.16
CA SER A 98 -11.25 0.22 0.72
C SER A 98 -11.29 -0.13 -0.77
N TRP A 99 -12.48 -0.20 -1.36
CA TRP A 99 -12.72 -0.63 -2.74
C TRP A 99 -12.47 0.48 -3.75
N ASN A 100 -12.04 0.11 -4.98
CA ASN A 100 -11.86 1.03 -6.11
C ASN A 100 -10.88 2.19 -5.80
N VAL A 101 -9.86 1.94 -5.00
CA VAL A 101 -8.83 2.93 -4.67
C VAL A 101 -7.75 2.92 -5.75
N THR A 102 -7.29 4.12 -6.15
CA THR A 102 -6.16 4.30 -7.06
C THR A 102 -5.04 5.08 -6.40
N ILE A 103 -3.81 4.54 -6.44
CA ILE A 103 -2.61 5.17 -5.86
C ILE A 103 -1.54 5.26 -6.95
N GLY A 104 -1.01 6.45 -7.18
CA GLY A 104 0.14 6.65 -8.05
C GLY A 104 -0.11 6.35 -9.53
N GLY A 105 -1.26 6.72 -10.07
CA GLY A 105 -1.53 6.64 -11.53
C GLY A 105 -0.44 7.35 -12.34
N ALA A 106 -0.24 6.93 -13.60
CA ALA A 106 0.75 7.54 -14.48
C ALA A 106 0.40 8.99 -14.80
N ASN A 107 1.42 9.85 -14.87
CA ASN A 107 1.25 11.22 -15.33
C ASN A 107 1.57 11.37 -16.83
N HIS A 108 0.92 12.34 -17.46
CA HIS A 108 1.30 12.85 -18.77
C HIS A 108 1.89 14.25 -18.60
N ASP A 109 2.92 14.57 -19.39
CA ASP A 109 3.46 15.94 -19.44
C ASP A 109 2.58 16.80 -20.34
N TYR A 110 1.68 17.56 -19.75
CA TYR A 110 0.74 18.42 -20.48
C TYR A 110 1.37 19.71 -21.01
N ASN A 111 2.66 19.97 -20.70
CA ASN A 111 3.41 21.09 -21.28
C ASN A 111 4.07 20.76 -22.62
N LYS A 112 3.97 19.51 -23.06
CA LYS A 112 4.49 19.08 -24.37
C LYS A 112 3.47 19.34 -25.48
N LEU A 113 3.94 19.35 -26.72
CA LEU A 113 3.08 19.49 -27.92
C LEU A 113 1.96 18.46 -27.96
N THR A 114 2.20 17.28 -27.41
CA THR A 114 1.23 16.20 -27.32
C THR A 114 1.35 15.49 -25.98
N THR A 115 0.22 15.06 -25.42
CA THR A 115 0.16 14.17 -24.26
C THR A 115 0.12 12.69 -24.65
N HIS A 116 0.19 12.38 -25.95
CA HIS A 116 0.02 11.02 -26.45
C HIS A 116 1.17 10.10 -26.04
N ALA A 117 0.83 8.83 -25.82
CA ALA A 117 1.76 7.79 -25.37
C ALA A 117 2.89 7.47 -26.35
N MET A 118 2.85 7.96 -27.60
CA MET A 118 3.90 7.78 -28.59
C MET A 118 5.27 8.30 -28.16
N LEU A 119 5.31 9.20 -27.16
CA LEU A 119 6.55 9.77 -26.63
C LEU A 119 7.29 8.81 -25.67
N TYR A 120 6.64 7.76 -25.16
CA TYR A 120 7.25 6.83 -24.21
C TYR A 120 6.89 5.36 -24.42
N ASN A 121 5.96 5.05 -25.33
CA ASN A 121 5.56 3.69 -25.64
C ASN A 121 5.96 3.33 -27.09
N LYS A 122 7.03 2.53 -27.20
CA LYS A 122 7.59 2.05 -28.47
C LYS A 122 6.60 1.28 -29.35
N GLN A 123 5.53 0.73 -28.78
CA GLN A 123 4.51 -0.01 -29.54
C GLN A 123 3.79 0.88 -30.57
N PHE A 124 3.84 2.21 -30.44
CA PHE A 124 3.32 3.13 -31.44
C PHE A 124 4.27 3.37 -32.61
N GLY A 125 5.48 2.80 -32.59
CA GLY A 125 6.45 2.90 -33.69
C GLY A 125 7.04 4.30 -33.93
N MET A 126 6.87 5.23 -32.95
CA MET A 126 7.33 6.62 -33.10
C MET A 126 8.63 6.92 -32.31
N THR A 127 9.01 6.05 -31.36
CA THR A 127 10.25 6.15 -30.60
C THR A 127 10.74 4.77 -30.19
N ASP A 128 12.05 4.58 -30.20
CA ASP A 128 12.68 3.34 -29.72
C ASP A 128 12.91 3.38 -28.20
N THR A 129 13.02 4.57 -27.64
CA THR A 129 13.26 4.79 -26.19
C THR A 129 12.26 5.81 -25.64
N PRO A 130 11.79 5.63 -24.39
CA PRO A 130 10.96 6.61 -23.72
C PRO A 130 11.68 7.97 -23.63
N LEU A 131 11.00 9.04 -24.02
CA LEU A 131 11.52 10.42 -23.93
C LEU A 131 11.32 11.03 -22.52
N TYR A 132 10.47 10.44 -21.70
CA TYR A 132 10.30 10.79 -20.28
C TYR A 132 9.72 9.61 -19.49
N ASP A 133 9.93 9.64 -18.18
CA ASP A 133 9.32 8.68 -17.26
C ASP A 133 7.99 9.21 -16.73
N ARG A 134 6.90 8.55 -17.09
CA ARG A 134 5.55 8.86 -16.62
C ARG A 134 5.28 8.41 -15.18
N PHE A 135 6.20 7.65 -14.61
CA PHE A 135 6.12 7.11 -13.25
C PHE A 135 7.16 7.71 -12.28
N ASN A 136 7.81 8.80 -12.68
CA ASN A 136 8.69 9.52 -11.76
C ASN A 136 7.91 9.95 -10.49
N ASN A 137 8.60 10.06 -9.36
CA ASN A 137 8.03 10.39 -8.05
C ASN A 137 7.03 9.34 -7.53
N SER A 138 7.50 8.42 -6.73
CA SER A 138 6.67 7.41 -6.08
C SER A 138 5.66 8.04 -5.12
N CYS A 139 4.55 7.35 -4.88
CA CYS A 139 3.68 7.65 -3.75
C CYS A 139 4.19 6.93 -2.50
N VAL A 140 4.14 7.61 -1.36
CA VAL A 140 4.45 7.01 -0.06
C VAL A 140 3.21 7.12 0.83
N ILE A 141 2.68 5.98 1.23
CA ILE A 141 1.59 5.87 2.18
C ILE A 141 2.19 5.35 3.49
N GLY A 142 2.01 6.09 4.56
CA GLY A 142 2.50 5.72 5.89
C GLY A 142 1.81 4.48 6.46
N ASN A 143 1.99 4.26 7.74
CA ASN A 143 1.41 3.14 8.48
C ASN A 143 0.04 3.52 9.07
N ASP A 144 -0.82 2.54 9.35
CA ASP A 144 -2.14 2.78 9.96
C ASP A 144 -3.01 3.79 9.18
N VAL A 145 -2.81 3.90 7.87
CA VAL A 145 -3.59 4.80 7.01
C VAL A 145 -4.91 4.14 6.60
N TRP A 146 -6.01 4.88 6.76
CA TRP A 146 -7.30 4.46 6.23
C TRP A 146 -7.65 5.21 4.94
N ILE A 147 -7.84 4.48 3.85
CA ILE A 147 -8.23 5.04 2.55
C ILE A 147 -9.64 4.54 2.21
N GLY A 148 -10.59 5.47 2.17
CA GLY A 148 -12.00 5.23 1.86
C GLY A 148 -12.26 4.85 0.40
N ALA A 149 -13.42 4.25 0.14
CA ALA A 149 -13.77 3.73 -1.18
C ALA A 149 -13.75 4.81 -2.26
N GLY A 150 -13.21 4.45 -3.44
CA GLY A 150 -13.14 5.35 -4.60
C GLY A 150 -12.17 6.52 -4.46
N ALA A 151 -11.38 6.58 -3.40
CA ALA A 151 -10.38 7.63 -3.24
C ALA A 151 -9.25 7.47 -4.27
N GLN A 152 -8.67 8.61 -4.68
CA GLN A 152 -7.55 8.67 -5.61
C GLN A 152 -6.40 9.44 -4.98
N VAL A 153 -5.23 8.83 -4.94
CA VAL A 153 -3.98 9.45 -4.49
C VAL A 153 -3.12 9.70 -5.72
N LEU A 154 -2.91 10.97 -6.06
CA LEU A 154 -2.14 11.33 -7.25
C LEU A 154 -0.65 11.04 -7.04
N ARG A 155 0.03 10.80 -8.14
CA ARG A 155 1.46 10.50 -8.19
C ARG A 155 2.30 11.55 -7.49
N GLY A 156 3.33 11.09 -6.76
CA GLY A 156 4.26 11.93 -6.03
C GLY A 156 3.71 12.49 -4.72
N THR A 157 2.57 11.97 -4.24
CA THR A 157 1.96 12.40 -2.99
C THR A 157 2.41 11.51 -1.83
N ASN A 158 2.73 12.11 -0.69
CA ASN A 158 3.04 11.43 0.56
C ASN A 158 1.86 11.55 1.53
N ILE A 159 1.44 10.44 2.10
CA ILE A 159 0.41 10.41 3.14
C ILE A 159 1.05 9.94 4.44
N GLY A 160 1.00 10.79 5.47
CA GLY A 160 1.59 10.51 6.78
C GLY A 160 0.87 9.40 7.54
N ASP A 161 1.56 8.85 8.54
CA ASP A 161 1.06 7.77 9.39
C ASP A 161 -0.29 8.12 10.01
N GLY A 162 -1.16 7.14 10.16
CA GLY A 162 -2.45 7.31 10.81
C GLY A 162 -3.46 8.20 10.10
N ALA A 163 -3.16 8.71 8.90
CA ALA A 163 -4.08 9.59 8.16
C ALA A 163 -5.35 8.86 7.70
N VAL A 164 -6.41 9.60 7.53
CA VAL A 164 -7.71 9.14 7.00
C VAL A 164 -8.04 9.90 5.72
N ILE A 165 -8.22 9.16 4.64
CA ILE A 165 -8.68 9.69 3.35
C ILE A 165 -10.13 9.26 3.16
N ALA A 166 -11.05 10.20 3.15
CA ALA A 166 -12.48 9.93 3.01
C ALA A 166 -12.82 9.33 1.63
N ALA A 167 -13.93 8.61 1.57
CA ALA A 167 -14.41 8.02 0.32
C ALA A 167 -14.57 9.08 -0.79
N GLY A 168 -14.14 8.73 -2.01
CA GLY A 168 -14.22 9.61 -3.18
C GLY A 168 -13.27 10.81 -3.16
N ALA A 169 -12.41 10.95 -2.17
CA ALA A 169 -11.46 12.07 -2.11
C ALA A 169 -10.38 11.95 -3.18
N VAL A 170 -9.94 13.09 -3.74
CA VAL A 170 -8.81 13.17 -4.68
C VAL A 170 -7.67 13.91 -4.00
N VAL A 171 -6.67 13.16 -3.54
CA VAL A 171 -5.50 13.69 -2.85
C VAL A 171 -4.48 14.15 -3.88
N THR A 172 -4.21 15.46 -3.90
CA THR A 172 -3.36 16.13 -4.90
C THR A 172 -2.06 16.69 -4.33
N ARG A 173 -1.85 16.57 -3.02
CA ARG A 173 -0.68 17.07 -2.28
C ARG A 173 -0.45 16.24 -1.03
N ASP A 174 0.71 16.38 -0.42
CA ASP A 174 1.08 15.68 0.80
C ASP A 174 0.07 15.90 1.93
N VAL A 175 -0.09 14.87 2.76
CA VAL A 175 -1.03 14.81 3.89
C VAL A 175 -0.23 14.58 5.17
N GLU A 176 -0.43 15.46 6.15
CA GLU A 176 0.21 15.34 7.46
C GLU A 176 -0.27 14.10 8.22
N PRO A 177 0.54 13.52 9.11
CA PRO A 177 0.13 12.40 9.95
C PRO A 177 -1.19 12.67 10.69
N TYR A 178 -2.00 11.64 10.84
CA TYR A 178 -3.29 11.64 11.57
C TYR A 178 -4.31 12.68 11.07
N SER A 179 -4.08 13.30 9.91
CA SER A 179 -5.04 14.21 9.29
C SER A 179 -6.23 13.47 8.70
N ILE A 180 -7.41 14.09 8.75
CA ILE A 180 -8.62 13.61 8.07
C ILE A 180 -8.85 14.49 6.84
N MET A 181 -8.79 13.87 5.66
CA MET A 181 -8.89 14.53 4.36
C MET A 181 -10.17 14.16 3.64
N ALA A 182 -10.85 15.11 3.01
CA ALA A 182 -12.06 14.85 2.22
C ALA A 182 -12.19 15.80 1.03
N GLY A 183 -12.96 15.40 0.01
CA GLY A 183 -13.35 16.24 -1.13
C GLY A 183 -12.46 16.13 -2.37
N VAL A 184 -12.79 16.92 -3.38
CA VAL A 184 -12.12 16.99 -4.69
C VAL A 184 -11.86 18.46 -5.04
N PRO A 185 -10.59 18.94 -4.98
CA PRO A 185 -9.43 18.28 -4.40
C PRO A 185 -9.57 18.10 -2.89
N ALA A 186 -8.91 17.07 -2.33
CA ALA A 186 -8.99 16.78 -0.91
C ALA A 186 -8.41 17.93 -0.05
N LYS A 187 -9.13 18.27 1.01
CA LYS A 187 -8.73 19.27 2.01
C LYS A 187 -8.81 18.66 3.40
N LYS A 188 -7.95 19.14 4.31
CA LYS A 188 -8.00 18.76 5.72
C LYS A 188 -9.32 19.27 6.34
N ILE A 189 -10.11 18.35 6.86
CA ILE A 189 -11.37 18.64 7.54
C ILE A 189 -11.29 18.38 9.04
N GLY A 190 -10.21 17.76 9.51
CA GLY A 190 -9.97 17.46 10.90
C GLY A 190 -8.66 16.70 11.11
N GLN A 191 -8.47 16.20 12.31
CA GLN A 191 -7.42 15.25 12.66
C GLN A 191 -7.95 14.26 13.70
N ARG A 192 -7.33 13.07 13.77
CA ARG A 192 -7.81 11.99 14.64
C ARG A 192 -7.67 12.31 16.12
N PHE A 193 -6.58 12.97 16.50
CA PHE A 193 -6.21 13.24 17.89
C PHE A 193 -5.62 14.66 18.01
N ASN A 194 -5.44 15.14 19.23
CA ASN A 194 -4.69 16.38 19.47
C ASN A 194 -3.18 16.20 19.18
N ASN A 195 -2.46 17.30 18.98
CA ASN A 195 -1.05 17.26 18.58
C ASN A 195 -0.16 16.53 19.60
N THR A 196 -0.42 16.68 20.91
CA THR A 196 0.36 16.01 21.95
C THR A 196 0.28 14.48 21.84
N ILE A 197 -0.91 13.94 21.55
CA ILE A 197 -1.12 12.50 21.32
C ILE A 197 -0.46 12.08 20.00
N ILE A 198 -0.60 12.87 18.94
CA ILE A 198 0.00 12.59 17.63
C ILE A 198 1.53 12.49 17.77
N ASP A 199 2.17 13.49 18.38
CA ASP A 199 3.63 13.49 18.58
C ASP A 199 4.11 12.23 19.31
N LYS A 200 3.36 11.79 20.32
CA LYS A 200 3.69 10.57 21.06
C LYS A 200 3.49 9.31 20.24
N LEU A 201 2.43 9.21 19.45
CA LEU A 201 2.20 8.06 18.57
C LEU A 201 3.27 7.95 17.48
N GLU A 202 3.72 9.08 16.92
CA GLU A 202 4.84 9.15 15.98
C GLU A 202 6.19 8.73 16.62
N GLU A 203 6.39 9.03 17.91
CA GLU A 203 7.55 8.54 18.67
C GLU A 203 7.45 7.05 18.98
N ILE A 204 6.27 6.55 19.36
CA ILE A 204 6.02 5.16 19.74
C ILE A 204 6.16 4.22 18.57
N LYS A 205 5.54 4.53 17.44
CA LYS A 205 5.50 3.71 16.20
C LYS A 205 5.04 2.29 16.51
N TRP A 206 3.86 2.14 17.09
CA TRP A 206 3.31 0.86 17.54
C TRP A 206 3.23 -0.21 16.43
N TRP A 207 3.16 0.19 15.18
CA TRP A 207 3.19 -0.70 14.02
C TRP A 207 4.53 -1.43 13.81
N ASP A 208 5.57 -1.04 14.56
CA ASP A 208 6.88 -1.71 14.59
C ASP A 208 7.03 -2.68 15.76
N PHE A 209 6.00 -2.81 16.61
CA PHE A 209 5.99 -3.81 17.67
C PHE A 209 5.91 -5.23 17.09
N ASP A 210 6.52 -6.19 17.80
CA ASP A 210 6.33 -7.60 17.45
C ASP A 210 4.83 -7.97 17.50
N SER A 211 4.40 -8.78 16.56
CA SER A 211 3.00 -9.19 16.44
C SER A 211 2.48 -9.94 17.68
N ALA A 212 3.36 -10.68 18.39
CA ALA A 212 3.00 -11.34 19.63
C ALA A 212 2.62 -10.32 20.71
N ILE A 213 3.36 -9.21 20.78
CA ILE A 213 3.11 -8.12 21.72
C ILE A 213 1.80 -7.41 21.42
N ILE A 214 1.55 -7.11 20.14
CA ILE A 214 0.27 -6.52 19.73
C ILE A 214 -0.87 -7.46 20.12
N LYS A 215 -0.71 -8.76 19.89
CA LYS A 215 -1.72 -9.77 20.23
C LYS A 215 -1.98 -9.86 21.74
N GLU A 216 -0.94 -9.85 22.57
CA GLU A 216 -1.07 -9.87 24.03
C GLU A 216 -1.77 -8.63 24.58
N ASN A 217 -1.60 -7.49 23.91
CA ASN A 217 -2.13 -6.20 24.33
C ASN A 217 -3.29 -5.71 23.43
N ILE A 218 -3.96 -6.61 22.71
CA ILE A 218 -4.94 -6.24 21.64
C ILE A 218 -6.07 -5.36 22.17
N THR A 219 -6.44 -5.47 23.43
CA THR A 219 -7.49 -4.65 24.04
C THR A 219 -7.13 -3.16 24.10
N LEU A 220 -5.84 -2.83 24.25
CA LEU A 220 -5.37 -1.44 24.27
C LEU A 220 -5.60 -0.75 22.92
N PHE A 221 -5.54 -1.52 21.82
CA PHE A 221 -5.75 -0.98 20.45
C PHE A 221 -7.21 -0.66 20.15
N ASN A 222 -8.14 -1.00 21.04
CA ASN A 222 -9.56 -0.63 20.93
C ASN A 222 -9.91 0.61 21.78
N GLU A 223 -8.96 1.16 22.50
CA GLU A 223 -9.18 2.32 23.36
C GLU A 223 -8.95 3.64 22.60
N VAL A 224 -9.58 4.72 23.08
CA VAL A 224 -9.29 6.07 22.61
C VAL A 224 -7.98 6.54 23.24
N PRO A 225 -6.98 6.96 22.45
CA PRO A 225 -5.69 7.37 23.00
C PRO A 225 -5.82 8.56 23.97
N ASP A 226 -5.46 8.31 25.22
CA ASP A 226 -5.29 9.29 26.29
C ASP A 226 -3.89 9.19 26.89
N GLU A 227 -3.60 9.98 27.91
CA GLU A 227 -2.29 9.97 28.57
C GLU A 227 -1.98 8.61 29.21
N TYR A 228 -2.99 7.90 29.73
CA TYR A 228 -2.81 6.58 30.33
C TYR A 228 -2.42 5.53 29.28
N LEU A 229 -3.15 5.50 28.15
CA LEU A 229 -2.84 4.57 27.07
C LEU A 229 -1.45 4.85 26.46
N ILE A 230 -1.12 6.11 26.23
CA ILE A 230 0.21 6.51 25.73
C ILE A 230 1.32 6.04 26.66
N LYS A 231 1.15 6.21 27.98
CA LYS A 231 2.12 5.70 28.97
C LYS A 231 2.29 4.19 28.88
N LYS A 232 1.19 3.45 28.75
CA LYS A 232 1.23 1.98 28.57
C LYS A 232 1.97 1.56 27.31
N LEU A 233 1.74 2.22 26.19
CA LEU A 233 2.42 1.93 24.93
C LEU A 233 3.93 2.24 25.01
N ILE A 234 4.33 3.29 25.74
CA ILE A 234 5.74 3.59 26.00
C ILE A 234 6.38 2.49 26.84
N GLU A 235 5.73 2.05 27.94
CA GLU A 235 6.21 0.94 28.78
C GLU A 235 6.43 -0.34 27.95
N ILE A 236 5.47 -0.66 27.07
CA ILE A 236 5.56 -1.81 26.14
C ILE A 236 6.76 -1.64 25.19
N LYS A 237 6.93 -0.47 24.61
CA LYS A 237 8.06 -0.18 23.69
C LYS A 237 9.41 -0.38 24.39
N GLU A 238 9.58 0.14 25.62
CA GLU A 238 10.82 0.04 26.38
C GLU A 238 11.18 -1.40 26.77
N LEU A 239 10.16 -2.23 27.04
CA LEU A 239 10.35 -3.65 27.35
C LEU A 239 10.80 -4.46 26.11
N ASN A 240 10.45 -4.02 24.92
CA ASN A 240 10.75 -4.69 23.65
C ASN A 240 12.06 -4.23 22.98
N CYS A 241 12.64 -3.14 23.45
CA CYS A 241 13.95 -2.67 23.00
C CYS A 241 15.13 -3.29 23.79
N ARG A 242 14.83 -4.20 24.72
CA ARG A 242 15.83 -4.96 25.50
C ARG A 242 15.97 -6.38 24.98
#